data_2d1b7c0d2b9ef68266b9b4b53f51898e
#
_entry.id   2d1b7c0d2b9ef68266b9b4b53f51898e
#
_cell.length_a   1.000
_cell.length_b   1.000
_cell.length_c   1.000
_cell.angle_alpha   90.00
_cell.angle_beta   90.00
_cell.angle_gamma   90.00
#
_symmetry.space_group_name_H-M   'P 1'
#
loop_
_entity.id
_entity.type
_entity.pdbx_description
1 polymer ?
#
loop_
_entity_poly.entity_id
_entity_poly.type
_entity_poly.pdbx_seq_one_letter_code
_entity_poly.pdbx_strand_id
1 'polypeptide(L)'
;MEFDHVGLITDKKKDDENWVESTRVWVTNPKDHPFHVEWLRYENDTPVKGPVRERSHIAYNVDNLEEVSKGLKVLLEPFEVGGFLKVGFYEYKDGAVVELMQYLGNENQWFDKK
;
A
#
# COMPACT_ATOMS: atom_id res chain seq x y z
N MET A 1 -12.56 9.36 -5.54
CA MET A 1 -11.18 8.93 -5.21
C MET A 1 -10.63 9.84 -4.14
N GLU A 2 -10.26 9.27 -3.00
CA GLU A 2 -9.81 10.04 -1.85
C GLU A 2 -8.38 9.69 -1.48
N PHE A 3 -7.57 10.71 -1.20
CA PHE A 3 -6.22 10.49 -0.70
C PHE A 3 -6.26 9.74 0.62
N ASP A 4 -5.42 8.71 0.75
CA ASP A 4 -5.34 7.90 1.97
C ASP A 4 -4.02 8.14 2.70
N HIS A 5 -2.89 7.92 2.03
CA HIS A 5 -1.60 8.05 2.71
C HIS A 5 -0.44 8.17 1.73
N VAL A 6 0.72 8.49 2.30
CA VAL A 6 2.00 8.44 1.60
C VAL A 6 2.78 7.26 2.15
N GLY A 7 3.31 6.42 1.26
CA GLY A 7 4.15 5.30 1.65
C GLY A 7 5.62 5.64 1.51
N LEU A 8 6.38 5.48 2.57
CA LEU A 8 7.82 5.76 2.59
C LEU A 8 8.58 4.49 2.94
N ILE A 9 9.68 4.26 2.25
CA ILE A 9 10.51 3.07 2.43
C ILE A 9 11.53 3.33 3.54
N THR A 10 11.73 2.33 4.39
CA THR A 10 12.75 2.40 5.45
C THR A 10 13.38 1.02 5.64
N ASP A 11 14.59 0.98 6.18
CA ASP A 11 15.21 -0.26 6.65
C ASP A 11 15.24 -0.33 8.18
N LYS A 12 14.64 0.65 8.83
CA LYS A 12 14.62 0.73 10.30
C LYS A 12 13.32 0.19 10.84
N LYS A 13 13.41 -0.71 11.79
CA LYS A 13 12.23 -1.25 12.47
C LYS A 13 11.49 -0.14 13.19
N LYS A 14 10.17 -0.12 13.03
CA LYS A 14 9.27 0.82 13.67
C LYS A 14 8.44 0.10 14.72
N ASP A 15 7.86 0.88 15.65
CA ASP A 15 6.87 0.35 16.57
C ASP A 15 5.58 0.05 15.80
N ASP A 16 4.83 -0.93 16.28
CA ASP A 16 3.51 -1.26 15.74
C ASP A 16 3.51 -1.65 14.26
N GLU A 17 4.56 -2.35 13.82
CA GLU A 17 4.58 -2.90 12.47
C GLU A 17 3.64 -4.08 12.34
N ASN A 18 3.01 -4.20 11.16
CA ASN A 18 2.15 -5.31 10.79
C ASN A 18 2.77 -6.04 9.60
N TRP A 19 2.71 -7.37 9.63
CA TRP A 19 3.32 -8.21 8.60
C TRP A 19 2.37 -8.47 7.46
N VAL A 20 2.85 -8.32 6.22
CA VAL A 20 2.11 -8.67 5.01
C VAL A 20 2.87 -9.78 4.31
N GLU A 21 2.33 -10.99 4.37
CA GLU A 21 3.04 -12.18 3.90
C GLU A 21 3.26 -12.18 2.38
N SER A 22 2.25 -11.78 1.60
CA SER A 22 2.35 -11.86 0.15
C SER A 22 3.48 -11.02 -0.43
N THR A 23 3.80 -9.90 0.20
CA THR A 23 4.84 -8.98 -0.26
C THR A 23 6.05 -8.96 0.65
N ARG A 24 6.01 -9.72 1.73
CA ARG A 24 7.08 -9.83 2.73
C ARG A 24 7.58 -8.46 3.17
N VAL A 25 6.64 -7.68 3.69
CA VAL A 25 6.90 -6.31 4.13
C VAL A 25 6.24 -6.07 5.48
N TRP A 26 6.88 -5.23 6.28
CA TRP A 26 6.33 -4.73 7.53
C TRP A 26 5.80 -3.32 7.28
N VAL A 27 4.56 -3.06 7.69
CA VAL A 27 3.92 -1.77 7.44
C VAL A 27 3.34 -1.19 8.73
N THR A 28 3.43 0.14 8.87
CA THR A 28 2.78 0.84 9.97
C THR A 28 1.41 1.34 9.51
N ASN A 29 0.55 1.66 10.47
CA ASN A 29 -0.79 2.15 10.16
C ASN A 29 -0.75 3.67 9.89
N PRO A 30 -1.01 4.10 8.66
CA PRO A 30 -0.98 5.53 8.35
C PRO A 30 -2.03 6.35 9.12
N LYS A 31 -3.12 5.72 9.56
CA LYS A 31 -4.16 6.43 10.32
C LYS A 31 -3.67 6.86 11.69
N ASP A 32 -2.63 6.21 12.22
CA ASP A 32 -2.02 6.57 13.51
C ASP A 32 -0.96 7.66 13.37
N HIS A 33 -0.65 8.05 12.13
CA HIS A 33 0.37 9.06 11.86
C HIS A 33 -0.29 10.41 11.59
N PRO A 34 0.19 11.51 12.20
CA PRO A 34 -0.45 12.82 12.03
C PRO A 34 -0.47 13.32 10.59
N PHE A 35 0.45 12.85 9.75
CA PHE A 35 0.52 13.25 8.34
C PHE A 35 0.17 12.10 7.40
N HIS A 36 -0.46 11.05 7.91
CA HIS A 36 -0.88 9.87 7.14
C HIS A 36 0.29 9.27 6.38
N VAL A 37 1.38 9.00 7.08
CA VAL A 37 2.54 8.31 6.52
C VAL A 37 2.50 6.85 6.93
N GLU A 38 2.66 5.97 5.94
CA GLU A 38 2.86 4.55 6.15
C GLU A 38 4.34 4.24 5.91
N TRP A 39 5.01 3.64 6.89
CA TRP A 39 6.38 3.19 6.70
C TRP A 39 6.38 1.74 6.24
N LEU A 40 7.16 1.45 5.19
CA LEU A 40 7.27 0.11 4.63
C LEU A 40 8.71 -0.37 4.77
N ARG A 41 8.87 -1.50 5.44
CA ARG A 41 10.18 -2.12 5.64
C ARG A 41 10.13 -3.52 5.02
N TYR A 42 10.70 -3.63 3.82
CA TYR A 42 10.71 -4.89 3.08
C TYR A 42 11.80 -5.82 3.61
N GLU A 43 11.48 -7.11 3.70
CA GLU A 43 12.49 -8.12 3.95
C GLU A 43 13.36 -8.30 2.72
N ASN A 44 14.59 -8.80 2.91
CA ASN A 44 15.54 -8.95 1.80
C ASN A 44 15.03 -9.92 0.73
N ASP A 45 14.21 -10.89 1.13
CA ASP A 45 13.68 -11.91 0.22
C ASP A 45 12.29 -11.56 -0.32
N THR A 46 11.87 -10.31 -0.24
CA THR A 46 10.59 -9.89 -0.81
C THR A 46 10.55 -10.19 -2.31
N PRO A 47 9.39 -10.64 -2.83
CA PRO A 47 9.22 -10.81 -4.27
C PRO A 47 9.01 -9.47 -4.98
N VAL A 48 8.74 -8.38 -4.26
CA VAL A 48 8.47 -7.08 -4.85
C VAL A 48 9.77 -6.46 -5.37
N LYS A 49 9.76 -6.01 -6.62
CA LYS A 49 10.93 -5.45 -7.29
C LYS A 49 10.55 -4.12 -7.94
N GLY A 50 11.57 -3.35 -8.32
CA GLY A 50 11.40 -2.12 -9.09
C GLY A 50 10.81 -0.98 -8.30
N PRO A 51 10.02 -0.10 -8.95
CA PRO A 51 9.58 1.15 -8.32
C PRO A 51 8.78 0.97 -7.03
N VAL A 52 7.97 -0.07 -6.93
CA VAL A 52 7.18 -0.32 -5.71
C VAL A 52 8.10 -0.57 -4.51
N ARG A 53 9.17 -1.33 -4.74
CA ARG A 53 10.15 -1.66 -3.70
C ARG A 53 11.04 -0.49 -3.35
N GLU A 54 11.38 0.35 -4.34
CA GLU A 54 12.46 1.31 -4.23
C GLU A 54 12.03 2.76 -4.02
N ARG A 55 10.79 3.09 -4.40
CA ARG A 55 10.32 4.48 -4.36
C ARG A 55 9.18 4.66 -3.38
N SER A 56 9.00 5.90 -2.94
CA SER A 56 7.79 6.27 -2.22
C SER A 56 6.58 6.19 -3.14
N HIS A 57 5.40 6.10 -2.55
CA HIS A 57 4.15 6.08 -3.31
C HIS A 57 3.09 6.91 -2.62
N ILE A 58 2.06 7.29 -3.39
CA ILE A 58 0.87 7.92 -2.85
C ILE A 58 -0.29 6.95 -3.01
N ALA A 59 -1.14 6.87 -1.99
CA ALA A 59 -2.24 5.91 -1.97
C ALA A 59 -3.57 6.63 -1.95
N TYR A 60 -4.50 6.12 -2.76
CA TYR A 60 -5.86 6.64 -2.85
C TYR A 60 -6.86 5.54 -2.59
N ASN A 61 -7.89 5.87 -1.81
CA ASN A 61 -9.02 5.01 -1.56
C ASN A 61 -10.03 5.19 -2.70
N VAL A 62 -10.44 4.10 -3.34
CA VAL A 62 -11.34 4.12 -4.47
C VAL A 62 -12.47 3.12 -4.26
N ASP A 63 -13.63 3.37 -4.89
CA ASP A 63 -14.77 2.48 -4.78
C ASP A 63 -14.62 1.25 -5.68
N ASN A 64 -13.96 1.41 -6.82
CA ASN A 64 -13.78 0.32 -7.78
C ASN A 64 -12.36 0.39 -8.37
N LEU A 65 -11.50 -0.45 -7.85
CA LEU A 65 -10.09 -0.45 -8.21
C LEU A 65 -9.89 -0.79 -9.69
N GLU A 66 -10.61 -1.78 -10.20
CA GLU A 66 -10.48 -2.19 -11.59
C GLU A 66 -10.81 -1.04 -12.53
N GLU A 67 -11.83 -0.26 -12.19
CA GLU A 67 -12.29 0.84 -13.04
C GLU A 67 -11.26 1.98 -13.06
N VAL A 68 -10.79 2.37 -11.89
CA VAL A 68 -9.84 3.50 -11.76
C VAL A 68 -8.48 3.16 -12.35
N SER A 69 -8.07 1.89 -12.30
CA SER A 69 -6.76 1.47 -12.77
C SER A 69 -6.66 1.34 -14.29
N LYS A 70 -7.76 1.42 -15.02
CA LYS A 70 -7.72 1.29 -16.48
C LYS A 70 -6.81 2.34 -17.08
N GLY A 71 -5.93 1.90 -17.99
CA GLY A 71 -5.00 2.78 -18.67
C GLY A 71 -3.72 3.10 -17.90
N LEU A 72 -3.61 2.66 -16.64
CA LEU A 72 -2.39 2.83 -15.88
C LEU A 72 -1.47 1.63 -16.08
N LYS A 73 -0.15 1.87 -16.03
CA LYS A 73 0.82 0.79 -16.12
C LYS A 73 0.82 0.01 -14.81
N VAL A 74 0.63 -1.30 -14.89
CA VAL A 74 0.60 -2.15 -13.71
C VAL A 74 2.03 -2.42 -13.24
N LEU A 75 2.32 -2.10 -11.98
CA LEU A 75 3.58 -2.43 -11.34
C LEU A 75 3.44 -3.66 -10.44
N LEU A 76 2.29 -3.80 -9.80
CA LEU A 76 1.99 -4.94 -8.96
C LEU A 76 0.49 -5.19 -9.07
N GLU A 77 0.12 -6.38 -9.58
CA GLU A 77 -1.27 -6.76 -9.77
C GLU A 77 -2.04 -6.71 -8.45
N PRO A 78 -3.34 -6.42 -8.49
CA PRO A 78 -4.14 -6.33 -7.25
C PRO A 78 -4.06 -7.60 -6.42
N PHE A 79 -3.97 -7.41 -5.11
CA PHE A 79 -3.94 -8.49 -4.13
C PHE A 79 -4.64 -8.03 -2.85
N GLU A 80 -5.01 -8.98 -2.00
CA GLU A 80 -5.68 -8.67 -0.74
C GLU A 80 -4.69 -8.61 0.40
N VAL A 81 -4.93 -7.67 1.32
CA VAL A 81 -4.12 -7.47 2.52
C VAL A 81 -5.01 -7.71 3.72
N GLY A 82 -4.66 -8.71 4.54
CA GLY A 82 -5.35 -8.98 5.80
C GLY A 82 -6.82 -9.30 5.70
N GLY A 83 -7.33 -9.58 4.50
CA GLY A 83 -8.74 -9.87 4.29
C GLY A 83 -9.66 -8.65 4.35
N PHE A 84 -9.11 -7.46 4.56
CA PHE A 84 -9.92 -6.25 4.70
C PHE A 84 -9.69 -5.23 3.56
N LEU A 85 -8.69 -5.45 2.72
CA LEU A 85 -8.25 -4.45 1.77
C LEU A 85 -7.76 -5.12 0.50
N LYS A 86 -8.12 -4.54 -0.65
CA LYS A 86 -7.58 -4.94 -1.95
C LYS A 86 -6.73 -3.79 -2.46
N VAL A 87 -5.50 -4.06 -2.87
CA VAL A 87 -4.59 -3.02 -3.34
C VAL A 87 -3.91 -3.42 -4.63
N GLY A 88 -3.57 -2.42 -5.45
CA GLY A 88 -2.71 -2.60 -6.61
C GLY A 88 -1.79 -1.41 -6.73
N PHE A 89 -0.63 -1.61 -7.36
CA PHE A 89 0.34 -0.54 -7.56
C PHE A 89 0.51 -0.28 -9.04
N TYR A 90 0.55 1.00 -9.39
CA TYR A 90 0.53 1.46 -10.77
C TYR A 90 1.51 2.60 -10.96
N GLU A 91 1.90 2.83 -12.20
CA GLU A 91 2.74 3.98 -12.53
C GLU A 91 1.95 4.88 -13.46
N TYR A 92 1.85 6.16 -13.07
CA TYR A 92 1.26 7.17 -13.92
C TYR A 92 2.27 7.59 -14.98
N LYS A 93 1.80 8.23 -16.04
CA LYS A 93 2.65 8.58 -17.20
C LYS A 93 3.84 9.48 -16.86
N ASP A 94 3.78 10.20 -15.73
CA ASP A 94 4.87 11.07 -15.28
C ASP A 94 5.85 10.35 -14.34
N GLY A 95 5.65 9.05 -14.09
CA GLY A 95 6.54 8.27 -13.24
C GLY A 95 6.09 8.15 -11.79
N ALA A 96 4.99 8.79 -11.41
CA ALA A 96 4.48 8.66 -10.04
C ALA A 96 4.03 7.23 -9.75
N VAL A 97 4.44 6.71 -8.60
CA VAL A 97 3.98 5.39 -8.13
C VAL A 97 2.72 5.60 -7.30
N VAL A 98 1.63 4.99 -7.72
CA VAL A 98 0.32 5.17 -7.11
C VAL A 98 -0.20 3.83 -6.62
N GLU A 99 -0.62 3.79 -5.37
CA GLU A 99 -1.33 2.65 -4.81
C GLU A 99 -2.83 2.96 -4.85
N LEU A 100 -3.62 2.04 -5.42
CA LEU A 100 -5.07 2.15 -5.37
C LEU A 100 -5.58 1.13 -4.37
N MET A 101 -6.44 1.57 -3.46
CA MET A 101 -6.94 0.79 -2.34
C MET A 101 -8.45 0.71 -2.40
N GLN A 102 -8.97 -0.50 -2.25
CA GLN A 102 -10.41 -0.71 -2.16
C GLN A 102 -10.70 -1.51 -0.90
N TYR A 103 -11.37 -0.89 0.05
CA TYR A 103 -11.74 -1.57 1.29
C TYR A 103 -12.83 -2.58 1.01
N LEU A 104 -12.68 -3.78 1.58
CA LEU A 104 -13.61 -4.89 1.35
C LEU A 104 -14.71 -4.93 2.40
N GLY A 105 -14.67 -4.03 3.37
CA GLY A 105 -15.66 -3.94 4.41
C GLY A 105 -15.51 -2.61 5.13
N ASN A 106 -15.22 -2.64 6.41
CA ASN A 106 -15.06 -1.44 7.21
C ASN A 106 -13.68 -0.82 6.95
N GLU A 107 -13.64 0.40 6.42
CA GLU A 107 -12.39 1.09 6.12
C GLU A 107 -11.60 1.50 7.36
N ASN A 108 -12.17 1.34 8.56
CA ASN A 108 -11.45 1.58 9.81
C ASN A 108 -10.73 0.33 10.31
N GLN A 109 -10.96 -0.81 9.66
CA GLN A 109 -10.30 -2.05 10.02
C GLN A 109 -8.83 -2.02 9.63
N TRP A 110 -7.97 -2.59 10.48
CA TRP A 110 -6.54 -2.64 10.20
C TRP A 110 -5.93 -3.85 10.93
N PHE A 111 -5.58 -4.91 10.17
CA PHE A 111 -4.85 -6.08 10.68
C PHE A 111 -5.40 -6.66 11.99
N ASP A 112 -6.70 -6.79 12.11
CA ASP A 112 -7.35 -7.38 13.28
C ASP A 112 -6.91 -6.77 14.62
N LYS A 113 -6.59 -5.52 14.64
CA LYS A 113 -6.28 -4.82 15.87
C LYS A 113 -7.51 -4.82 16.78
N LYS A 114 -7.33 -5.21 18.01
CA LYS A 114 -8.39 -5.27 19.01
C LYS A 114 -8.19 -4.18 20.04
#